data_8976da777237c83da13370ce5a44f0e1
#
_entry.id   8976da777237c83da13370ce5a44f0e1
#
_cell.length_a   1.000
_cell.length_b   1.000
_cell.length_c   1.000
_cell.angle_alpha   90.00
_cell.angle_beta   90.00
_cell.angle_gamma   90.00
#
_symmetry.space_group_name_H-M   'P 1'
#
loop_
_entity.id
_entity.type
_entity.pdbx_description
1 polymer ?
#
loop_
_entity_poly.entity_id
_entity_poly.type
_entity_poly.pdbx_seq_one_letter_code
_entity_poly.pdbx_strand_id
1 'polypeptide(L)'
;FAGTPEAAVPTLRALHASSHEVVLVITRPPARRGRGKTLYPSPVAEVAARAGVEVAETTTLKSAQIGERIAAVAADLGVVVAYGGLIPPAVLQMPTHGWVNLHFSDLPRWRGAAPVQWAIREGDATTASCVFHLEEGLDTGDVYSRVEVRIGRESAGELLDAMAQAGASQVLDVVDGLQ
;
A
#
# COMPACT_ATOMS: atom_id res chain seq x y z
N PHE A 1 7.98 1.92 3.47
CA PHE A 1 6.61 2.02 2.95
C PHE A 1 6.64 2.03 1.42
N ALA A 2 5.75 1.29 0.76
CA ALA A 2 5.59 1.26 -0.69
C ALA A 2 4.15 1.61 -1.08
N GLY A 3 3.96 2.69 -1.84
CA GLY A 3 2.64 3.15 -2.26
C GLY A 3 2.73 4.21 -3.34
N THR A 4 1.63 4.48 -4.05
CA THR A 4 1.64 5.45 -5.15
C THR A 4 0.44 6.41 -5.12
N PRO A 5 -0.84 5.97 -5.20
CA PRO A 5 -1.99 6.84 -5.34
C PRO A 5 -2.43 7.46 -4.02
N GLU A 6 -3.45 8.32 -4.11
CA GLU A 6 -4.07 8.98 -2.96
C GLU A 6 -4.53 8.00 -1.89
N ALA A 7 -5.04 6.82 -2.27
CA ALA A 7 -5.47 5.78 -1.33
C ALA A 7 -4.34 5.22 -0.42
N ALA A 8 -3.07 5.45 -0.77
CA ALA A 8 -1.93 5.06 0.07
C ALA A 8 -1.52 6.14 1.08
N VAL A 9 -1.98 7.38 0.88
CA VAL A 9 -1.59 8.54 1.70
C VAL A 9 -2.07 8.43 3.16
N PRO A 10 -3.31 8.01 3.47
CA PRO A 10 -3.76 7.89 4.86
C PRO A 10 -2.86 6.98 5.70
N THR A 11 -2.49 5.82 5.16
CA THR A 11 -1.60 4.86 5.85
C THR A 11 -0.20 5.44 6.06
N LEU A 12 0.40 6.09 5.04
CA LEU A 12 1.70 6.73 5.20
C LEU A 12 1.69 7.80 6.29
N ARG A 13 0.65 8.64 6.32
CA ARG A 13 0.50 9.67 7.35
C ARG A 13 0.32 9.07 8.74
N ALA A 14 -0.47 8.01 8.87
CA ALA A 14 -0.70 7.34 10.14
C ALA A 14 0.61 6.73 10.68
N LEU A 15 1.37 6.02 9.84
CA LEU A 15 2.67 5.47 10.21
C LEU A 15 3.66 6.58 10.62
N HIS A 16 3.74 7.67 9.85
CA HIS A 16 4.65 8.78 10.15
C HIS A 16 4.26 9.53 11.45
N ALA A 17 2.98 9.55 11.82
CA ALA A 17 2.51 10.19 13.05
C ALA A 17 2.54 9.27 14.28
N SER A 18 2.86 7.99 14.10
CA SER A 18 2.93 6.98 15.16
C SER A 18 4.29 6.94 15.86
N SER A 19 4.50 5.93 16.72
CA SER A 19 5.80 5.63 17.33
C SER A 19 6.80 4.96 16.39
N HIS A 20 6.36 4.55 15.20
CA HIS A 20 7.21 3.89 14.20
C HIS A 20 7.96 4.91 13.35
N GLU A 21 9.17 4.57 12.94
CA GLU A 21 9.96 5.39 12.04
C GLU A 21 9.75 4.94 10.59
N VAL A 22 9.31 5.85 9.72
CA VAL A 22 9.25 5.61 8.27
C VAL A 22 10.60 5.98 7.66
N VAL A 23 11.48 5.00 7.48
CA VAL A 23 12.87 5.21 7.03
C VAL A 23 13.01 5.35 5.52
N LEU A 24 12.07 4.79 4.73
CA LEU A 24 12.09 4.85 3.26
C LEU A 24 10.70 4.78 2.70
N VAL A 25 10.41 5.63 1.73
CA VAL A 25 9.19 5.57 0.92
C VAL A 25 9.55 5.20 -0.52
N ILE A 26 8.91 4.15 -1.03
CA ILE A 26 9.05 3.66 -2.40
C ILE A 26 7.78 3.99 -3.16
N THR A 27 7.90 4.64 -4.31
CA THR A 27 6.76 5.05 -5.12
C THR A 27 7.09 5.03 -6.61
N ARG A 28 6.06 5.15 -7.45
CA ARG A 28 6.25 5.28 -8.90
C ARG A 28 6.79 6.66 -9.23
N PRO A 29 7.60 6.78 -10.32
CA PRO A 29 8.10 8.07 -10.79
C PRO A 29 6.96 9.03 -11.16
N PRO A 30 7.28 10.34 -11.28
CA PRO A 30 6.33 11.35 -11.72
C PRO A 30 5.62 10.95 -13.01
N ALA A 31 4.31 11.16 -13.04
CA ALA A 31 3.47 10.80 -14.17
C ALA A 31 2.61 12.00 -14.61
N ARG A 32 2.06 11.92 -15.83
CA ARG A 32 1.12 12.93 -16.33
C ARG A 32 -0.21 12.78 -15.63
N ARG A 33 -0.78 13.90 -15.18
CA ARG A 33 -2.15 13.97 -14.67
C ARG A 33 -3.03 14.72 -15.68
N GLY A 34 -4.13 14.10 -16.10
CA GLY A 34 -5.05 14.69 -17.08
C GLY A 34 -4.45 14.79 -18.49
N ARG A 35 -4.91 15.80 -19.26
CA ARG A 35 -4.54 15.99 -20.68
C ARG A 35 -3.23 16.76 -20.90
N GLY A 36 -2.60 17.23 -19.84
CA GLY A 36 -1.37 18.01 -19.91
C GLY A 36 -0.12 17.18 -20.18
N LYS A 37 0.99 17.87 -20.52
CA LYS A 37 2.33 17.25 -20.67
C LYS A 37 3.16 17.31 -19.39
N THR A 38 2.76 18.07 -18.39
CA THR A 38 3.45 18.24 -17.12
C THR A 38 3.47 16.95 -16.32
N LEU A 39 4.65 16.62 -15.82
CA LEU A 39 4.84 15.49 -14.90
C LEU A 39 4.60 15.98 -13.46
N TYR A 40 3.87 15.21 -12.70
CA TYR A 40 3.61 15.47 -11.28
C TYR A 40 4.13 14.29 -10.46
N PRO A 41 4.75 14.54 -9.30
CA PRO A 41 5.09 13.48 -8.36
C PRO A 41 3.83 12.70 -7.93
N SER A 42 4.03 11.49 -7.44
CA SER A 42 2.91 10.72 -6.86
C SER A 42 2.40 11.43 -5.59
N PRO A 43 1.11 11.26 -5.21
CA PRO A 43 0.61 11.75 -3.93
C PRO A 43 1.46 11.30 -2.74
N VAL A 44 1.93 10.07 -2.77
CA VAL A 44 2.82 9.49 -1.74
C VAL A 44 4.18 10.22 -1.71
N ALA A 45 4.79 10.49 -2.88
CA ALA A 45 6.05 11.26 -2.94
C ALA A 45 5.90 12.67 -2.36
N GLU A 46 4.79 13.36 -2.67
CA GLU A 46 4.52 14.70 -2.13
C GLU A 46 4.41 14.71 -0.61
N VAL A 47 3.74 13.71 -0.02
CA VAL A 47 3.59 13.59 1.43
C VAL A 47 4.92 13.24 2.09
N ALA A 48 5.64 12.26 1.56
CA ALA A 48 6.95 11.84 2.08
C ALA A 48 7.96 12.99 2.05
N ALA A 49 8.03 13.76 0.97
CA ALA A 49 8.91 14.93 0.86
C ALA A 49 8.60 16.01 1.91
N ARG A 50 7.31 16.29 2.17
CA ARG A 50 6.89 17.24 3.23
C ARG A 50 7.22 16.73 4.63
N ALA A 51 7.22 15.41 4.82
CA ALA A 51 7.57 14.76 6.08
C ALA A 51 9.09 14.61 6.28
N GLY A 52 9.91 14.97 5.29
CA GLY A 52 11.36 14.79 5.34
C GLY A 52 11.83 13.33 5.22
N VAL A 53 10.95 12.43 4.76
CA VAL A 53 11.27 11.02 4.58
C VAL A 53 11.95 10.80 3.24
N GLU A 54 12.97 9.94 3.21
CA GLU A 54 13.67 9.56 1.98
C GLU A 54 12.72 8.90 0.97
N VAL A 55 12.77 9.34 -0.29
CA VAL A 55 11.93 8.82 -1.38
C VAL A 55 12.76 8.10 -2.43
N ALA A 56 12.37 6.87 -2.75
CA ALA A 56 12.88 6.09 -3.86
C ALA A 56 11.82 5.99 -4.96
N GLU A 57 12.02 6.73 -6.05
CA GLU A 57 11.14 6.64 -7.22
C GLU A 57 11.63 5.55 -8.17
N THR A 58 10.77 4.55 -8.43
CA THR A 58 11.13 3.44 -9.32
C THR A 58 9.92 2.83 -10.02
N THR A 59 10.13 2.32 -11.22
CA THR A 59 9.13 1.53 -11.96
C THR A 59 9.20 0.05 -11.62
N THR A 60 10.28 -0.41 -10.98
CA THR A 60 10.50 -1.82 -10.66
C THR A 60 11.40 -2.00 -9.44
N LEU A 61 11.07 -2.94 -8.58
CA LEU A 61 11.92 -3.35 -7.45
C LEU A 61 12.96 -4.42 -7.83
N LYS A 62 13.07 -4.76 -9.12
CA LYS A 62 14.05 -5.75 -9.61
C LYS A 62 15.44 -5.19 -9.82
N SER A 63 15.63 -3.87 -9.78
CA SER A 63 16.96 -3.28 -9.98
C SER A 63 17.84 -3.45 -8.74
N ALA A 64 19.13 -3.77 -8.94
CA ALA A 64 20.09 -3.89 -7.86
C ALA A 64 20.16 -2.61 -7.00
N GLN A 65 20.16 -1.44 -7.64
CA GLN A 65 20.21 -0.15 -6.96
C GLN A 65 19.08 0.06 -5.95
N ILE A 66 17.85 -0.34 -6.27
CA ILE A 66 16.73 -0.21 -5.34
C ILE A 66 16.81 -1.25 -4.22
N GLY A 67 17.27 -2.47 -4.56
CA GLY A 67 17.53 -3.51 -3.57
C GLY A 67 18.58 -3.09 -2.53
N GLU A 68 19.68 -2.47 -2.97
CA GLU A 68 20.72 -1.92 -2.11
C GLU A 68 20.18 -0.82 -1.18
N ARG A 69 19.32 0.07 -1.67
CA ARG A 69 18.69 1.11 -0.84
C ARG A 69 17.76 0.51 0.22
N ILE A 70 16.95 -0.50 -0.14
CA ILE A 70 16.06 -1.18 0.80
C ILE A 70 16.88 -1.91 1.87
N ALA A 71 17.95 -2.61 1.47
CA ALA A 71 18.85 -3.28 2.40
C ALA A 71 19.57 -2.29 3.36
N ALA A 72 19.99 -1.15 2.84
CA ALA A 72 20.74 -0.15 3.60
C ALA A 72 19.93 0.48 4.75
N VAL A 73 18.61 0.59 4.61
CA VAL A 73 17.75 1.15 5.68
C VAL A 73 17.41 0.13 6.76
N ALA A 74 17.71 -1.17 6.53
CA ALA A 74 17.52 -2.26 7.50
C ALA A 74 16.15 -2.21 8.21
N ALA A 75 15.07 -1.96 7.46
CA ALA A 75 13.74 -1.85 8.01
C ALA A 75 13.26 -3.19 8.62
N ASP A 76 12.55 -3.14 9.73
CA ASP A 76 11.99 -4.33 10.38
C ASP A 76 10.81 -4.89 9.59
N LEU A 77 9.99 -4.01 9.00
CA LEU A 77 8.77 -4.36 8.28
C LEU A 77 8.60 -3.51 7.01
N GLY A 78 8.16 -4.11 5.94
CA GLY A 78 7.66 -3.43 4.76
C GLY A 78 6.13 -3.28 4.81
N VAL A 79 5.63 -2.10 4.47
CA VAL A 79 4.18 -1.85 4.37
C VAL A 79 3.84 -1.43 2.95
N VAL A 80 2.87 -2.10 2.33
CA VAL A 80 2.42 -1.82 0.97
C VAL A 80 0.98 -1.35 0.96
N VAL A 81 0.71 -0.27 0.23
CA VAL A 81 -0.66 0.15 -0.12
C VAL A 81 -0.67 0.63 -1.57
N ALA A 82 -1.32 -0.12 -2.44
CA ALA A 82 -1.52 0.27 -3.84
C ALA A 82 -0.22 0.75 -4.54
N TYR A 83 0.89 0.06 -4.36
CA TYR A 83 2.18 0.42 -4.97
C TYR A 83 2.14 0.31 -6.51
N GLY A 84 1.38 -0.66 -7.03
CA GLY A 84 1.22 -0.86 -8.47
C GLY A 84 2.42 -1.57 -9.15
N GLY A 85 3.18 -2.33 -8.40
CA GLY A 85 4.27 -3.17 -8.89
C GLY A 85 4.44 -4.41 -8.04
N LEU A 86 5.06 -5.45 -8.61
CA LEU A 86 5.40 -6.67 -7.88
C LEU A 86 6.63 -6.45 -7.00
N ILE A 87 6.63 -7.04 -5.82
CA ILE A 87 7.79 -7.13 -4.94
C ILE A 87 8.48 -8.46 -5.23
N PRO A 88 9.75 -8.45 -5.69
CA PRO A 88 10.48 -9.67 -6.00
C PRO A 88 10.78 -10.50 -4.74
N PRO A 89 10.94 -11.84 -4.84
CA PRO A 89 11.25 -12.71 -3.70
C PRO A 89 12.45 -12.22 -2.87
N ALA A 90 13.51 -11.78 -3.53
CA ALA A 90 14.70 -11.27 -2.84
C ALA A 90 14.38 -10.01 -1.99
N VAL A 91 13.44 -9.18 -2.40
CA VAL A 91 13.01 -7.97 -1.65
C VAL A 91 12.00 -8.33 -0.57
N LEU A 92 11.16 -9.34 -0.79
CA LEU A 92 10.21 -9.83 0.23
C LEU A 92 10.92 -10.29 1.51
N GLN A 93 12.12 -10.83 1.38
CA GLN A 93 12.93 -11.40 2.49
C GLN A 93 13.84 -10.37 3.17
N MET A 94 13.89 -9.11 2.71
CA MET A 94 14.81 -8.11 3.26
C MET A 94 14.40 -7.61 4.65
N PRO A 95 13.13 -7.23 4.90
CA PRO A 95 12.72 -6.84 6.24
C PRO A 95 12.60 -8.06 7.17
N THR A 96 12.93 -7.88 8.45
CA THR A 96 12.90 -8.95 9.47
C THR A 96 11.55 -9.64 9.57
N HIS A 97 10.45 -8.86 9.52
CA HIS A 97 9.08 -9.34 9.58
C HIS A 97 8.40 -9.41 8.20
N GLY A 98 9.19 -9.36 7.11
CA GLY A 98 8.67 -9.40 5.74
C GLY A 98 7.87 -8.15 5.38
N TRP A 99 6.80 -8.34 4.62
CA TRP A 99 5.96 -7.26 4.11
C TRP A 99 4.49 -7.53 4.40
N VAL A 100 3.75 -6.49 4.74
CA VAL A 100 2.28 -6.52 4.81
C VAL A 100 1.68 -5.63 3.72
N ASN A 101 0.50 -5.99 3.25
CA ASN A 101 -0.24 -5.19 2.28
C ASN A 101 -1.67 -4.92 2.79
N LEU A 102 -2.09 -3.67 2.70
CA LEU A 102 -3.49 -3.28 2.84
C LEU A 102 -4.17 -3.45 1.49
N HIS A 103 -5.06 -4.43 1.39
CA HIS A 103 -5.84 -4.74 0.21
C HIS A 103 -7.32 -4.42 0.41
N PHE A 104 -7.95 -3.85 -0.61
CA PHE A 104 -9.31 -3.33 -0.52
C PHE A 104 -10.34 -4.32 -1.05
N SER A 105 -10.23 -5.59 -0.62
CA SER A 105 -11.24 -6.61 -0.86
C SER A 105 -11.30 -7.64 0.24
N ASP A 106 -12.39 -8.39 0.26
CA ASP A 106 -12.61 -9.55 1.13
C ASP A 106 -11.84 -10.76 0.60
N LEU A 107 -10.52 -10.80 0.85
CA LEU A 107 -9.67 -11.89 0.40
C LEU A 107 -10.19 -13.26 0.85
N PRO A 108 -10.13 -14.27 0.01
CA PRO A 108 -9.46 -14.37 -1.29
C PRO A 108 -10.24 -13.82 -2.48
N ARG A 109 -11.39 -13.18 -2.27
CA ARG A 109 -12.19 -12.58 -3.33
C ARG A 109 -11.52 -11.29 -3.82
N TRP A 110 -11.53 -11.09 -5.13
CA TRP A 110 -10.99 -9.90 -5.81
C TRP A 110 -9.50 -9.65 -5.54
N ARG A 111 -8.68 -10.70 -5.62
CA ARG A 111 -7.22 -10.57 -5.68
C ARG A 111 -6.81 -9.71 -6.86
N GLY A 112 -5.68 -9.05 -6.76
CA GLY A 112 -5.08 -8.24 -7.82
C GLY A 112 -5.63 -6.81 -7.91
N ALA A 113 -5.69 -6.28 -9.11
CA ALA A 113 -5.98 -4.87 -9.35
C ALA A 113 -7.47 -4.52 -9.27
N ALA A 114 -7.77 -3.29 -8.81
CA ALA A 114 -9.09 -2.69 -8.82
C ALA A 114 -10.19 -3.49 -8.07
N PRO A 115 -9.91 -4.02 -6.86
CA PRO A 115 -10.84 -4.90 -6.15
C PRO A 115 -12.18 -4.23 -5.81
N VAL A 116 -12.18 -2.96 -5.42
CA VAL A 116 -13.39 -2.18 -5.10
C VAL A 116 -14.31 -2.06 -6.33
N GLN A 117 -13.72 -1.78 -7.49
CA GLN A 117 -14.47 -1.68 -8.75
C GLN A 117 -15.12 -3.02 -9.13
N TRP A 118 -14.41 -4.13 -8.90
CA TRP A 118 -14.95 -5.46 -9.13
C TRP A 118 -16.08 -5.81 -8.19
N ALA A 119 -15.94 -5.52 -6.89
CA ALA A 119 -17.01 -5.76 -5.90
C ALA A 119 -18.30 -5.01 -6.25
N ILE A 120 -18.20 -3.74 -6.62
CA ILE A 120 -19.35 -2.93 -7.04
C ILE A 120 -19.96 -3.46 -8.34
N ARG A 121 -19.13 -3.76 -9.33
CA ARG A 121 -19.58 -4.26 -10.65
C ARG A 121 -20.37 -5.56 -10.54
N GLU A 122 -19.92 -6.47 -9.68
CA GLU A 122 -20.57 -7.78 -9.47
C GLU A 122 -21.75 -7.71 -8.49
N GLY A 123 -22.04 -6.53 -7.94
CA GLY A 123 -23.19 -6.32 -7.06
C GLY A 123 -23.00 -6.90 -5.66
N ASP A 124 -21.79 -7.02 -5.17
CA ASP A 124 -21.52 -7.46 -3.81
C ASP A 124 -22.18 -6.50 -2.82
N ALA A 125 -22.87 -7.02 -1.81
CA ALA A 125 -23.48 -6.20 -0.77
C ALA A 125 -22.48 -5.69 0.27
N THR A 126 -21.38 -6.43 0.43
CA THR A 126 -20.26 -6.11 1.31
C THR A 126 -18.94 -6.42 0.63
N THR A 127 -17.89 -5.76 1.08
CA THR A 127 -16.48 -6.05 0.79
C THR A 127 -15.71 -6.01 2.11
N ALA A 128 -14.40 -6.01 2.07
CA ALA A 128 -13.57 -5.81 3.25
C ALA A 128 -12.26 -5.07 2.90
N SER A 129 -11.61 -4.53 3.91
CA SER A 129 -10.17 -4.26 3.87
C SER A 129 -9.45 -5.40 4.60
N CYS A 130 -8.40 -5.92 3.99
CA CYS A 130 -7.56 -6.95 4.57
C CYS A 130 -6.11 -6.45 4.68
N VAL A 131 -5.51 -6.57 5.86
CA VAL A 131 -4.06 -6.48 6.02
C VAL A 131 -3.52 -7.89 6.08
N PHE A 132 -2.64 -8.24 5.14
CA PHE A 132 -2.15 -9.60 4.99
C PHE A 132 -0.65 -9.64 4.75
N HIS A 133 -0.02 -10.78 5.05
CA HIS A 133 1.39 -11.04 4.74
C HIS A 133 1.61 -11.17 3.24
N LEU A 134 2.59 -10.45 2.70
CA LEU A 134 2.94 -10.56 1.28
C LEU A 134 3.82 -11.77 1.02
N GLU A 135 3.40 -12.58 0.06
CA GLU A 135 4.12 -13.73 -0.48
C GLU A 135 4.37 -13.56 -1.98
N GLU A 136 5.01 -14.55 -2.61
CA GLU A 136 5.24 -14.55 -4.06
C GLU A 136 3.95 -14.67 -4.87
N GLY A 137 2.91 -15.30 -4.31
CA GLY A 137 1.61 -15.43 -4.93
C GLY A 137 0.83 -14.10 -4.94
N LEU A 138 -0.05 -13.93 -5.92
CA LEU A 138 -0.89 -12.74 -6.03
C LEU A 138 -1.91 -12.71 -4.89
N ASP A 139 -1.68 -11.88 -3.88
CA ASP A 139 -2.55 -11.65 -2.72
C ASP A 139 -2.98 -12.97 -2.04
N THR A 140 -2.03 -13.87 -1.78
CA THR A 140 -2.28 -15.23 -1.26
C THR A 140 -1.90 -15.43 0.20
N GLY A 141 -1.11 -14.55 0.79
CA GLY A 141 -0.60 -14.72 2.14
C GLY A 141 -1.64 -14.64 3.24
N ASP A 142 -1.24 -14.99 4.44
CA ASP A 142 -2.10 -15.04 5.62
C ASP A 142 -2.66 -13.66 5.98
N VAL A 143 -3.97 -13.60 6.24
CA VAL A 143 -4.67 -12.37 6.62
C VAL A 143 -4.53 -12.14 8.13
N TYR A 144 -3.86 -11.06 8.52
CA TYR A 144 -3.70 -10.65 9.91
C TYR A 144 -4.92 -9.91 10.45
N SER A 145 -5.54 -9.09 9.61
CA SER A 145 -6.70 -8.28 9.98
C SER A 145 -7.67 -8.16 8.81
N ARG A 146 -8.98 -8.29 9.11
CA ARG A 146 -10.08 -8.16 8.16
C ARG A 146 -11.16 -7.27 8.76
N VAL A 147 -11.51 -6.21 8.06
CA VAL A 147 -12.61 -5.31 8.44
C VAL A 147 -13.65 -5.27 7.32
N GLU A 148 -14.86 -5.76 7.63
CA GLU A 148 -15.96 -5.76 6.69
C GLU A 148 -16.48 -4.34 6.42
N VAL A 149 -16.80 -4.06 5.17
CA VAL A 149 -17.33 -2.78 4.70
C VAL A 149 -18.57 -3.01 3.87
N ARG A 150 -19.67 -2.35 4.23
CA ARG A 150 -20.91 -2.40 3.46
C ARG A 150 -20.78 -1.54 2.21
N ILE A 151 -21.20 -2.06 1.06
CA ILE A 151 -21.30 -1.33 -0.20
C ILE A 151 -22.69 -0.70 -0.27
N GLY A 152 -22.76 0.62 -0.39
CA GLY A 152 -24.01 1.37 -0.50
C GLY A 152 -24.23 1.90 -1.92
N ARG A 153 -24.44 3.23 -2.03
CA ARG A 153 -24.66 3.93 -3.30
C ARG A 153 -23.49 4.82 -3.72
N GLU A 154 -22.42 4.79 -2.95
CA GLU A 154 -21.19 5.52 -3.24
C GLU A 154 -20.52 5.02 -4.53
N SER A 155 -19.82 5.91 -5.18
CA SER A 155 -18.94 5.56 -6.30
C SER A 155 -17.75 4.72 -5.80
N ALA A 156 -17.09 4.01 -6.72
CA ALA A 156 -15.88 3.24 -6.39
C ALA A 156 -14.76 4.13 -5.80
N GLY A 157 -14.67 5.38 -6.20
CA GLY A 157 -13.72 6.34 -5.63
C GLY A 157 -14.04 6.68 -4.17
N GLU A 158 -15.29 7.04 -3.88
CA GLU A 158 -15.74 7.35 -2.53
C GLU A 158 -15.60 6.16 -1.58
N LEU A 159 -15.96 4.95 -2.04
CA LEU A 159 -15.78 3.74 -1.25
C LEU A 159 -14.30 3.45 -0.97
N LEU A 160 -13.44 3.57 -1.99
CA LEU A 160 -11.99 3.38 -1.85
C LEU A 160 -11.39 4.40 -0.87
N ASP A 161 -11.78 5.66 -0.95
CA ASP A 161 -11.31 6.71 -0.05
C ASP A 161 -11.71 6.43 1.40
N ALA A 162 -12.96 6.02 1.63
CA ALA A 162 -13.42 5.63 2.97
C ALA A 162 -12.66 4.41 3.51
N MET A 163 -12.46 3.39 2.68
CA MET A 163 -11.70 2.18 3.04
C MET A 163 -10.22 2.51 3.31
N ALA A 164 -9.62 3.43 2.55
CA ALA A 164 -8.24 3.86 2.75
C ALA A 164 -8.05 4.60 4.09
N GLN A 165 -9.02 5.46 4.46
CA GLN A 165 -9.00 6.16 5.75
C GLN A 165 -9.13 5.17 6.93
N ALA A 166 -10.10 4.27 6.87
CA ALA A 166 -10.29 3.25 7.91
C ALA A 166 -9.13 2.23 7.97
N GLY A 167 -8.60 1.85 6.81
CA GLY A 167 -7.49 0.91 6.69
C GLY A 167 -6.16 1.42 7.27
N ALA A 168 -6.00 2.72 7.43
CA ALA A 168 -4.80 3.29 8.02
C ALA A 168 -4.63 2.87 9.50
N SER A 169 -5.69 2.91 10.30
CA SER A 169 -5.64 2.41 11.69
C SER A 169 -5.50 0.88 11.72
N GLN A 170 -6.17 0.17 10.82
CA GLN A 170 -6.04 -1.28 10.71
C GLN A 170 -4.60 -1.73 10.43
N VAL A 171 -3.86 -0.98 9.61
CA VAL A 171 -2.42 -1.24 9.37
C VAL A 171 -1.60 -0.98 10.63
N LEU A 172 -1.86 0.13 11.36
CA LEU A 172 -1.15 0.41 12.61
C LEU A 172 -1.33 -0.70 13.64
N ASP A 173 -2.58 -1.17 13.85
CA ASP A 173 -2.88 -2.26 14.80
C ASP A 173 -2.08 -3.54 14.45
N VAL A 174 -1.92 -3.85 13.16
CA VAL A 174 -1.12 -5.00 12.71
C VAL A 174 0.37 -4.76 12.92
N VAL A 175 0.86 -3.56 12.59
CA VAL A 175 2.29 -3.20 12.76
C VAL A 175 2.68 -3.25 14.25
N ASP A 176 1.83 -2.73 15.14
CA ASP A 176 2.04 -2.79 16.59
C ASP A 176 2.07 -4.24 17.11
N GLY A 177 1.28 -5.13 16.52
CA GLY A 177 1.21 -6.54 16.90
C GLY A 177 2.36 -7.43 16.38
N LEU A 178 3.16 -6.94 15.44
CA LEU A 178 4.30 -7.67 14.85
C LEU A 178 5.66 -7.35 15.51
N GLN A 179 5.66 -6.53 16.55
CA GLN A 179 6.87 -6.17 17.35
C GLN A 179 7.29 -7.25 18.32
#